data_47780f0e3245fd16deead15ac90d455c
#
_entry.id   47780f0e3245fd16deead15ac90d455c
#
_cell.length_a   1.000
_cell.length_b   1.000
_cell.length_c   1.000
_cell.angle_alpha   90.00
_cell.angle_beta   90.00
_cell.angle_gamma   90.00
#
_symmetry.space_group_name_H-M   'P 1'
#
loop_
_entity.id
_entity.type
_entity.pdbx_description
1 polymer ?
#
loop_
_entity_poly.entity_id
_entity_poly.type
_entity_poly.pdbx_seq_one_letter_code
_entity_poly.pdbx_strand_id
1 'polypeptide(L)'
;MVTKSFRLAAVPLALGLALAAGAHAQISDGVVKIGILTDMSGPYSSFGGKGSVVATNLAIEDCLKAECSGMKIEVLSADHQNKADIASSKAREWLDRDRVDAFADLTNSAAALSVQKLLKEKSAIGLFTGPATTRLTNEDCGPTSFHWMFDTYSASAGAAAALTKAGGKSWYFLTVDYAFGHSLEKDATEMVKANGGNVVGSVRHPLNASDFSSFIMQAQASKAQVIGMANATQDAVNTIKASREFGIVDKGQKLAALMLQVTDVHAM
;
A
#
# COMPACT_ATOMS: atom_id res chain seq x y z
N MET A 1 62.08 -50.63 33.93
CA MET A 1 61.50 -50.16 32.64
C MET A 1 59.99 -50.41 32.66
N VAL A 2 59.19 -49.37 32.86
CA VAL A 2 57.71 -49.49 32.98
C VAL A 2 57.11 -48.89 31.72
N THR A 3 56.56 -49.73 30.86
CA THR A 3 55.84 -49.30 29.67
C THR A 3 54.39 -48.99 30.03
N LYS A 4 54.01 -47.70 29.97
CA LYS A 4 52.62 -47.23 30.08
C LYS A 4 51.90 -47.35 28.75
N SER A 5 50.94 -48.26 28.69
CA SER A 5 49.99 -48.39 27.57
C SER A 5 48.98 -47.30 27.61
N PHE A 6 48.97 -46.42 26.59
CA PHE A 6 47.90 -45.44 26.36
C PHE A 6 46.72 -46.13 25.67
N ARG A 7 45.61 -46.28 26.36
CA ARG A 7 44.32 -46.68 25.73
C ARG A 7 43.63 -45.44 25.19
N LEU A 8 43.59 -45.26 23.88
CA LEU A 8 42.70 -44.32 23.22
C LEU A 8 41.26 -44.78 23.41
N ALA A 9 40.49 -44.04 24.13
CA ALA A 9 39.04 -44.16 24.18
C ALA A 9 38.45 -43.58 22.86
N ALA A 10 37.93 -44.44 22.01
CA ALA A 10 37.11 -43.99 20.86
C ALA A 10 35.76 -43.51 21.38
N VAL A 11 35.57 -42.16 21.38
CA VAL A 11 34.25 -41.55 21.61
C VAL A 11 33.45 -41.72 20.33
N PRO A 12 32.23 -42.28 20.36
CA PRO A 12 31.41 -42.41 19.16
C PRO A 12 30.91 -41.04 18.69
N LEU A 13 31.37 -40.62 17.52
CA LEU A 13 30.89 -39.47 16.75
C LEU A 13 29.57 -39.87 16.04
N ALA A 14 28.54 -40.17 16.79
CA ALA A 14 27.24 -40.61 16.29
C ALA A 14 26.07 -39.85 16.87
N LEU A 15 26.19 -38.52 17.02
CA LEU A 15 25.07 -37.68 17.49
C LEU A 15 25.01 -36.34 16.77
N GLY A 16 24.98 -36.36 15.44
CA GLY A 16 24.96 -35.15 14.62
C GLY A 16 24.08 -35.22 13.37
N LEU A 17 23.36 -36.30 13.12
CA LEU A 17 22.53 -36.43 11.90
C LEU A 17 21.03 -36.52 12.15
N ALA A 18 20.53 -36.11 13.29
CA ALA A 18 19.09 -36.00 13.50
C ALA A 18 18.76 -34.55 13.69
N LEU A 19 17.86 -34.05 12.85
CA LEU A 19 17.18 -32.72 12.92
C LEU A 19 17.57 -31.69 11.85
N ALA A 20 17.83 -32.14 10.63
CA ALA A 20 17.34 -31.38 9.47
C ALA A 20 15.89 -31.84 9.19
N ALA A 21 15.01 -31.78 10.19
CA ALA A 21 13.58 -31.68 9.95
C ALA A 21 13.41 -30.34 9.24
N GLY A 22 13.16 -30.36 7.94
CA GLY A 22 12.84 -29.18 7.17
C GLY A 22 11.78 -28.43 7.95
N ALA A 23 12.01 -27.15 8.24
CA ALA A 23 10.99 -26.26 8.73
C ALA A 23 9.94 -26.11 7.61
N HIS A 24 9.11 -27.12 7.45
CA HIS A 24 7.87 -26.94 6.71
C HIS A 24 7.06 -25.95 7.54
N ALA A 25 6.75 -24.81 6.96
CA ALA A 25 5.77 -23.89 7.54
C ALA A 25 4.53 -24.73 7.84
N GLN A 26 4.24 -24.95 9.12
CA GLN A 26 3.15 -25.81 9.53
C GLN A 26 1.87 -25.00 9.31
N ILE A 27 1.14 -25.35 8.24
CA ILE A 27 -0.21 -24.83 8.00
C ILE A 27 -1.06 -25.21 9.21
N SER A 28 -1.60 -24.23 9.93
CA SER A 28 -2.13 -24.37 11.30
C SER A 28 -3.30 -25.37 11.44
N ASP A 29 -4.06 -25.61 10.36
CA ASP A 29 -5.22 -26.50 10.34
C ASP A 29 -5.37 -27.32 9.04
N GLY A 30 -4.30 -27.41 8.24
CA GLY A 30 -4.30 -28.13 6.96
C GLY A 30 -4.97 -27.37 5.81
N VAL A 31 -5.35 -26.11 6.02
CA VAL A 31 -5.95 -25.22 5.02
C VAL A 31 -5.23 -23.88 5.09
N VAL A 32 -4.74 -23.38 3.95
CA VAL A 32 -4.24 -22.00 3.85
C VAL A 32 -5.42 -21.06 3.67
N LYS A 33 -5.59 -20.09 4.56
CA LYS A 33 -6.67 -19.10 4.49
C LYS A 33 -6.12 -17.72 4.14
N ILE A 34 -6.60 -17.16 3.03
CA ILE A 34 -6.23 -15.83 2.56
C ILE A 34 -7.40 -14.87 2.75
N GLY A 35 -7.20 -13.83 3.53
CA GLY A 35 -8.18 -12.79 3.79
C GLY A 35 -7.98 -11.59 2.85
N ILE A 36 -8.92 -11.37 1.93
CA ILE A 36 -8.96 -10.17 1.08
C ILE A 36 -9.77 -9.09 1.80
N LEU A 37 -9.05 -8.14 2.37
CA LEU A 37 -9.66 -7.03 3.09
C LEU A 37 -9.46 -5.75 2.27
N THR A 38 -10.52 -5.29 1.60
CA THR A 38 -10.43 -4.25 0.56
C THR A 38 -11.60 -3.27 0.63
N ASP A 39 -11.58 -2.22 -0.19
CA ASP A 39 -12.73 -1.34 -0.40
C ASP A 39 -13.64 -1.92 -1.48
N MET A 40 -14.81 -2.44 -1.11
CA MET A 40 -15.74 -3.03 -2.07
C MET A 40 -16.86 -2.10 -2.51
N SER A 41 -17.11 -1.01 -1.79
CA SER A 41 -18.26 -0.14 -2.01
C SER A 41 -17.93 1.35 -2.08
N GLY A 42 -16.71 1.74 -1.74
CA GLY A 42 -16.27 3.13 -1.66
C GLY A 42 -15.47 3.60 -2.90
N PRO A 43 -14.75 4.72 -2.76
CA PRO A 43 -14.04 5.39 -3.87
C PRO A 43 -12.90 4.57 -4.48
N TYR A 44 -12.38 3.55 -3.80
CA TYR A 44 -11.31 2.69 -4.30
C TYR A 44 -11.82 1.32 -4.82
N SER A 45 -13.14 1.10 -4.86
CA SER A 45 -13.73 -0.17 -5.27
C SER A 45 -13.42 -0.55 -6.73
N SER A 46 -13.17 0.43 -7.60
CA SER A 46 -12.73 0.21 -8.99
C SER A 46 -11.25 -0.11 -9.11
N PHE A 47 -10.45 0.24 -8.11
CA PHE A 47 -9.00 -0.01 -8.08
C PHE A 47 -8.66 -1.37 -7.45
N GLY A 48 -9.32 -1.73 -6.35
CA GLY A 48 -9.18 -3.02 -5.66
C GLY A 48 -10.49 -3.82 -5.70
N GLY A 49 -11.19 -3.86 -4.58
CA GLY A 49 -12.55 -4.36 -4.46
C GLY A 49 -12.73 -5.80 -4.95
N LYS A 50 -13.81 -6.02 -5.70
CA LYS A 50 -14.10 -7.34 -6.28
C LYS A 50 -13.02 -7.82 -7.26
N GLY A 51 -12.29 -6.90 -7.89
CA GLY A 51 -11.19 -7.21 -8.79
C GLY A 51 -10.06 -7.96 -8.07
N SER A 52 -9.70 -7.52 -6.87
CA SER A 52 -8.69 -8.19 -6.04
C SER A 52 -9.10 -9.61 -5.63
N VAL A 53 -10.40 -9.83 -5.34
CA VAL A 53 -10.92 -11.16 -5.05
C VAL A 53 -10.80 -12.08 -6.26
N VAL A 54 -11.17 -11.60 -7.44
CA VAL A 54 -11.05 -12.35 -8.69
C VAL A 54 -9.59 -12.67 -9.01
N ALA A 55 -8.70 -11.68 -8.92
CA ALA A 55 -7.27 -11.87 -9.17
C ALA A 55 -6.65 -12.90 -8.21
N THR A 56 -7.02 -12.85 -6.93
CA THR A 56 -6.55 -13.82 -5.95
C THR A 56 -7.03 -15.24 -6.26
N ASN A 57 -8.30 -15.42 -6.64
CA ASN A 57 -8.81 -16.73 -7.02
C ASN A 57 -8.10 -17.29 -8.26
N LEU A 58 -7.86 -16.46 -9.28
CA LEU A 58 -7.09 -16.87 -10.47
C LEU A 58 -5.66 -17.28 -10.12
N ALA A 59 -4.98 -16.51 -9.26
CA ALA A 59 -3.64 -16.86 -8.79
C ALA A 59 -3.62 -18.19 -8.01
N ILE A 60 -4.65 -18.45 -7.20
CA ILE A 60 -4.80 -19.74 -6.50
C ILE A 60 -5.03 -20.88 -7.49
N GLU A 61 -5.90 -20.70 -8.49
CA GLU A 61 -6.13 -21.71 -9.53
C GLU A 61 -4.84 -22.09 -10.28
N ASP A 62 -4.01 -21.09 -10.58
CA ASP A 62 -2.73 -21.33 -11.25
C ASP A 62 -1.71 -22.01 -10.32
N CYS A 63 -1.64 -21.59 -9.06
CA CYS A 63 -0.77 -22.23 -8.06
C CYS A 63 -1.14 -23.69 -7.83
N LEU A 64 -2.43 -24.01 -7.75
CA LEU A 64 -2.92 -25.40 -7.55
C LEU A 64 -2.56 -26.34 -8.72
N LYS A 65 -2.34 -25.80 -9.92
CA LYS A 65 -1.87 -26.57 -11.08
C LYS A 65 -0.35 -26.81 -11.05
N ALA A 66 0.38 -26.11 -10.18
CA ALA A 66 1.84 -26.12 -10.11
C ALA A 66 2.33 -26.30 -8.64
N GLU A 67 2.87 -25.24 -8.04
CA GLU A 67 3.61 -25.30 -6.76
C GLU A 67 2.73 -25.64 -5.56
N CYS A 68 1.43 -25.31 -5.62
CA CYS A 68 0.47 -25.57 -4.54
C CYS A 68 -0.33 -26.87 -4.75
N SER A 69 0.10 -27.76 -5.65
CA SER A 69 -0.65 -28.99 -5.93
C SER A 69 -0.92 -29.80 -4.67
N GLY A 70 -2.19 -30.16 -4.45
CA GLY A 70 -2.63 -30.91 -3.26
C GLY A 70 -2.89 -30.05 -2.01
N MET A 71 -2.61 -28.74 -2.04
CA MET A 71 -2.96 -27.83 -0.93
C MET A 71 -4.46 -27.50 -0.95
N LYS A 72 -5.00 -27.25 0.23
CA LYS A 72 -6.33 -26.64 0.38
C LYS A 72 -6.15 -25.15 0.66
N ILE A 73 -6.76 -24.31 -0.17
CA ILE A 73 -6.67 -22.87 -0.05
C ILE A 73 -8.09 -22.29 -0.03
N GLU A 74 -8.39 -21.47 0.96
CA GLU A 74 -9.68 -20.79 1.12
C GLU A 74 -9.49 -19.28 1.07
N VAL A 75 -10.43 -18.57 0.46
CA VAL A 75 -10.45 -17.11 0.38
C VAL A 75 -11.61 -16.57 1.17
N LEU A 76 -11.31 -15.70 2.13
CA LEU A 76 -12.29 -14.85 2.80
C LEU A 76 -12.20 -13.44 2.21
N SER A 77 -13.33 -12.75 2.11
CA SER A 77 -13.32 -11.36 1.64
C SER A 77 -14.24 -10.48 2.48
N ALA A 78 -13.82 -9.23 2.71
CA ALA A 78 -14.63 -8.25 3.43
C ALA A 78 -14.34 -6.81 2.95
N ASP A 79 -15.35 -5.96 3.13
CA ASP A 79 -15.29 -4.54 2.84
C ASP A 79 -14.84 -3.77 4.09
N HIS A 80 -13.70 -3.07 4.02
CA HIS A 80 -13.26 -2.20 5.11
C HIS A 80 -13.82 -0.77 5.01
N GLN A 81 -14.56 -0.45 3.94
CA GLN A 81 -15.24 0.85 3.75
C GLN A 81 -14.29 2.07 3.88
N ASN A 82 -13.01 1.91 3.57
CA ASN A 82 -11.96 2.91 3.79
C ASN A 82 -11.79 3.37 5.26
N LYS A 83 -12.18 2.54 6.22
CA LYS A 83 -12.08 2.82 7.65
C LYS A 83 -11.07 1.90 8.33
N ALA A 84 -10.07 2.52 8.96
CA ALA A 84 -8.97 1.80 9.63
C ALA A 84 -9.44 0.96 10.83
N ASP A 85 -10.46 1.42 11.55
CA ASP A 85 -11.08 0.71 12.67
C ASP A 85 -11.86 -0.52 12.21
N ILE A 86 -12.62 -0.43 11.11
CA ILE A 86 -13.30 -1.58 10.51
C ILE A 86 -12.28 -2.60 10.03
N ALA A 87 -11.24 -2.15 9.32
CA ALA A 87 -10.17 -3.02 8.83
C ALA A 87 -9.48 -3.76 9.98
N SER A 88 -9.06 -3.06 11.03
CA SER A 88 -8.38 -3.67 12.17
C SER A 88 -9.29 -4.60 12.98
N SER A 89 -10.57 -4.27 13.13
CA SER A 89 -11.54 -5.13 13.81
C SER A 89 -11.78 -6.43 13.04
N LYS A 90 -11.96 -6.35 11.71
CA LYS A 90 -12.14 -7.51 10.85
C LYS A 90 -10.88 -8.37 10.80
N ALA A 91 -9.70 -7.75 10.70
CA ALA A 91 -8.43 -8.47 10.71
C ALA A 91 -8.24 -9.23 12.04
N ARG A 92 -8.58 -8.63 13.18
CA ARG A 92 -8.52 -9.30 14.49
C ARG A 92 -9.48 -10.47 14.56
N GLU A 93 -10.73 -10.30 14.10
CA GLU A 93 -11.71 -11.39 14.04
C GLU A 93 -11.17 -12.57 13.23
N TRP A 94 -10.63 -12.30 12.04
CA TRP A 94 -10.08 -13.31 11.15
C TRP A 94 -8.86 -14.02 11.73
N LEU A 95 -7.96 -13.29 12.39
CA LEU A 95 -6.80 -13.89 13.05
C LEU A 95 -7.21 -14.78 14.24
N ASP A 96 -8.13 -14.30 15.08
CA ASP A 96 -8.45 -14.96 16.36
C ASP A 96 -9.50 -16.08 16.21
N ARG A 97 -10.43 -15.99 15.25
CA ARG A 97 -11.54 -16.93 15.06
C ARG A 97 -11.38 -17.81 13.82
N ASP A 98 -11.11 -17.16 12.68
CA ASP A 98 -11.13 -17.84 11.37
C ASP A 98 -9.76 -18.44 11.03
N ARG A 99 -8.71 -18.08 11.79
CA ARG A 99 -7.32 -18.52 11.58
C ARG A 99 -6.82 -18.20 10.18
N VAL A 100 -7.00 -16.94 9.75
CA VAL A 100 -6.46 -16.45 8.49
C VAL A 100 -4.94 -16.39 8.58
N ASP A 101 -4.24 -17.00 7.63
CA ASP A 101 -2.78 -17.09 7.58
C ASP A 101 -2.14 -15.87 6.93
N ALA A 102 -2.80 -15.32 5.89
CA ALA A 102 -2.31 -14.18 5.13
C ALA A 102 -3.42 -13.20 4.79
N PHE A 103 -3.09 -11.92 4.82
CA PHE A 103 -3.96 -10.85 4.36
C PHE A 103 -3.46 -10.30 3.04
N ALA A 104 -4.36 -10.01 2.12
CA ALA A 104 -3.99 -9.42 0.84
C ALA A 104 -4.85 -8.19 0.52
N ASP A 105 -4.32 -7.38 -0.39
CA ASP A 105 -4.85 -6.11 -0.90
C ASP A 105 -4.73 -4.95 0.11
N LEU A 106 -5.74 -4.67 0.93
CA LEU A 106 -5.75 -3.55 1.88
C LEU A 106 -5.62 -2.18 1.18
N THR A 107 -6.44 -1.94 0.17
CA THR A 107 -6.38 -0.78 -0.75
C THR A 107 -6.20 0.59 -0.07
N ASN A 108 -6.68 0.80 1.15
CA ASN A 108 -6.55 2.06 1.88
C ASN A 108 -5.29 2.07 2.77
N SER A 109 -4.43 3.09 2.61
CA SER A 109 -3.16 3.20 3.37
C SER A 109 -3.34 3.25 4.90
N ALA A 110 -4.39 3.92 5.41
CA ALA A 110 -4.66 3.96 6.85
C ALA A 110 -5.14 2.60 7.36
N ALA A 111 -5.99 1.91 6.59
CA ALA A 111 -6.41 0.54 6.87
C ALA A 111 -5.21 -0.41 6.89
N ALA A 112 -4.35 -0.33 5.87
CA ALA A 112 -3.15 -1.16 5.77
C ALA A 112 -2.19 -0.97 6.95
N LEU A 113 -1.92 0.28 7.35
CA LEU A 113 -1.06 0.57 8.51
C LEU A 113 -1.65 0.03 9.82
N SER A 114 -2.97 0.13 10.01
CA SER A 114 -3.63 -0.40 11.21
C SER A 114 -3.59 -1.92 11.27
N VAL A 115 -3.79 -2.59 10.12
CA VAL A 115 -3.72 -4.06 10.01
C VAL A 115 -2.27 -4.52 10.13
N GLN A 116 -1.31 -3.86 9.49
CA GLN A 116 0.11 -4.22 9.60
C GLN A 116 0.60 -4.25 11.05
N LYS A 117 0.11 -3.34 11.89
CA LYS A 117 0.42 -3.37 13.33
C LYS A 117 -0.04 -4.69 13.97
N LEU A 118 -1.26 -5.14 13.67
CA LEU A 118 -1.77 -6.43 14.15
C LEU A 118 -0.97 -7.62 13.61
N LEU A 119 -0.61 -7.58 12.31
CA LEU A 119 0.16 -8.65 11.69
C LEU A 119 1.54 -8.81 12.34
N LYS A 120 2.19 -7.70 12.72
CA LYS A 120 3.44 -7.72 13.49
C LYS A 120 3.25 -8.39 14.85
N GLU A 121 2.18 -8.06 15.57
CA GLU A 121 1.87 -8.62 16.91
C GLU A 121 1.55 -10.13 16.84
N LYS A 122 0.93 -10.58 15.78
CA LYS A 122 0.45 -11.96 15.59
C LYS A 122 1.36 -12.82 14.71
N SER A 123 2.45 -12.25 14.17
CA SER A 123 3.35 -12.91 13.20
C SER A 123 2.63 -13.45 11.96
N ALA A 124 1.53 -12.78 11.54
CA ALA A 124 0.78 -13.14 10.34
C ALA A 124 1.33 -12.43 9.10
N ILE A 125 1.03 -12.97 7.91
CA ILE A 125 1.55 -12.47 6.65
C ILE A 125 0.65 -11.35 6.09
N GLY A 126 1.27 -10.26 5.61
CA GLY A 126 0.62 -9.19 4.87
C GLY A 126 1.17 -9.06 3.45
N LEU A 127 0.30 -9.18 2.46
CA LEU A 127 0.59 -9.01 1.04
C LEU A 127 -0.11 -7.73 0.55
N PHE A 128 0.56 -6.60 0.67
CA PHE A 128 -0.03 -5.29 0.35
C PHE A 128 0.10 -4.99 -1.14
N THR A 129 -0.99 -5.10 -1.87
CA THR A 129 -1.09 -4.87 -3.31
C THR A 129 -1.97 -3.67 -3.68
N GLY A 130 -2.55 -3.00 -2.70
CA GLY A 130 -3.46 -1.86 -2.88
C GLY A 130 -2.99 -0.54 -2.26
N PRO A 131 -2.46 -0.51 -1.03
CA PRO A 131 -2.07 0.73 -0.37
C PRO A 131 -0.72 1.24 -0.88
N ALA A 132 -0.57 2.56 -1.05
CA ALA A 132 0.65 3.12 -1.66
C ALA A 132 1.59 3.85 -0.68
N THR A 133 1.22 4.04 0.59
CA THR A 133 2.07 4.79 1.52
C THR A 133 3.46 4.17 1.69
N THR A 134 4.53 4.94 1.53
CA THR A 134 5.93 4.54 1.78
C THR A 134 6.16 4.07 3.21
N ARG A 135 5.30 4.42 4.17
CA ARG A 135 5.42 4.01 5.56
C ARG A 135 5.42 2.50 5.77
N LEU A 136 4.73 1.75 4.88
CA LEU A 136 4.67 0.28 4.96
C LEU A 136 6.03 -0.41 4.85
N THR A 137 6.98 0.22 4.15
CA THR A 137 8.34 -0.30 3.93
C THR A 137 9.43 0.49 4.66
N ASN A 138 9.06 1.58 5.33
CA ASN A 138 9.96 2.44 6.10
C ASN A 138 9.59 2.39 7.59
N GLU A 139 9.12 3.49 8.16
CA GLU A 139 8.95 3.68 9.62
C GLU A 139 7.96 2.69 10.26
N ASP A 140 6.98 2.19 9.52
CA ASP A 140 6.00 1.22 10.02
C ASP A 140 6.24 -0.21 9.51
N CYS A 141 7.36 -0.50 8.83
CA CYS A 141 7.61 -1.81 8.22
C CYS A 141 7.46 -2.98 9.19
N GLY A 142 7.06 -4.14 8.66
CA GLY A 142 6.86 -5.37 9.42
C GLY A 142 7.67 -6.53 8.84
N PRO A 143 8.15 -7.47 9.67
CA PRO A 143 9.01 -8.58 9.23
C PRO A 143 8.27 -9.61 8.36
N THR A 144 6.94 -9.61 8.40
CA THR A 144 6.07 -10.53 7.65
C THR A 144 5.18 -9.82 6.64
N SER A 145 5.48 -8.56 6.33
CA SER A 145 4.70 -7.73 5.42
C SER A 145 5.47 -7.44 4.15
N PHE A 146 4.80 -7.62 3.01
CA PHE A 146 5.34 -7.43 1.68
C PHE A 146 4.51 -6.39 0.93
N HIS A 147 5.13 -5.29 0.55
CA HIS A 147 4.51 -4.24 -0.26
C HIS A 147 4.86 -4.48 -1.73
N TRP A 148 3.92 -4.97 -2.51
CA TRP A 148 4.14 -5.44 -3.88
C TRP A 148 3.45 -4.56 -4.91
N MET A 149 3.72 -3.26 -4.86
CA MET A 149 3.27 -2.29 -5.85
C MET A 149 4.11 -1.01 -5.77
N PHE A 150 3.79 -0.03 -6.63
CA PHE A 150 4.36 1.31 -6.51
C PHE A 150 3.97 1.95 -5.17
N ASP A 151 4.80 2.86 -4.70
CA ASP A 151 4.57 3.63 -3.49
C ASP A 151 4.44 5.14 -3.77
N THR A 152 4.14 5.92 -2.74
CA THR A 152 4.02 7.38 -2.86
C THR A 152 5.33 8.06 -3.26
N TYR A 153 6.48 7.48 -2.94
CA TYR A 153 7.77 7.98 -3.40
C TYR A 153 7.93 7.81 -4.91
N SER A 154 7.73 6.61 -5.44
CA SER A 154 7.84 6.33 -6.87
C SER A 154 6.79 7.10 -7.69
N ALA A 155 5.56 7.24 -7.18
CA ALA A 155 4.49 8.02 -7.81
C ALA A 155 4.85 9.51 -7.89
N SER A 156 5.44 10.08 -6.84
CA SER A 156 5.82 11.49 -6.79
C SER A 156 7.11 11.79 -7.56
N ALA A 157 8.09 10.87 -7.55
CA ALA A 157 9.40 11.07 -8.13
C ALA A 157 9.34 11.40 -9.63
N GLY A 158 8.46 10.74 -10.39
CA GLY A 158 8.29 10.98 -11.81
C GLY A 158 7.76 12.38 -12.11
N ALA A 159 6.54 12.66 -11.69
CA ALA A 159 5.83 13.91 -12.02
C ALA A 159 6.47 15.15 -11.35
N ALA A 160 6.76 15.07 -10.04
CA ALA A 160 7.28 16.21 -9.30
C ALA A 160 8.69 16.61 -9.76
N ALA A 161 9.58 15.64 -9.95
CA ALA A 161 10.93 15.93 -10.44
C ALA A 161 10.93 16.48 -11.86
N ALA A 162 10.17 15.85 -12.78
CA ALA A 162 10.13 16.26 -14.17
C ALA A 162 9.59 17.69 -14.34
N LEU A 163 8.45 18.00 -13.72
CA LEU A 163 7.84 19.33 -13.81
C LEU A 163 8.68 20.41 -13.13
N THR A 164 9.34 20.09 -12.01
CA THR A 164 10.23 21.06 -11.34
C THR A 164 11.47 21.36 -12.18
N LYS A 165 12.08 20.36 -12.83
CA LYS A 165 13.18 20.55 -13.79
C LYS A 165 12.75 21.34 -15.02
N ALA A 166 11.52 21.14 -15.49
CA ALA A 166 10.95 21.87 -16.62
C ALA A 166 10.49 23.31 -16.26
N GLY A 167 10.87 23.84 -15.10
CA GLY A 167 10.64 25.23 -14.72
C GLY A 167 9.44 25.48 -13.78
N GLY A 168 8.70 24.44 -13.40
CA GLY A 168 7.63 24.53 -12.37
C GLY A 168 8.23 24.64 -10.98
N LYS A 169 8.68 25.83 -10.58
CA LYS A 169 9.48 26.00 -9.36
C LYS A 169 8.65 26.21 -8.09
N SER A 170 7.43 26.72 -8.18
CA SER A 170 6.54 26.91 -7.02
C SER A 170 5.36 25.96 -7.09
N TRP A 171 5.14 25.24 -5.99
CA TRP A 171 4.12 24.18 -5.89
C TRP A 171 3.13 24.48 -4.78
N TYR A 172 1.87 24.18 -5.01
CA TYR A 172 0.82 24.13 -4.00
C TYR A 172 0.12 22.77 -4.07
N PHE A 173 -0.07 22.09 -2.93
CA PHE A 173 -0.69 20.77 -2.94
C PHE A 173 -2.18 20.83 -2.59
N LEU A 174 -2.95 20.00 -3.28
CA LEU A 174 -4.33 19.67 -2.97
C LEU A 174 -4.33 18.20 -2.53
N THR A 175 -4.53 17.97 -1.23
CA THR A 175 -4.17 16.74 -0.55
C THR A 175 -5.37 16.09 0.11
N VAL A 176 -5.63 14.81 -0.17
CA VAL A 176 -6.64 14.05 0.56
C VAL A 176 -6.18 13.82 2.01
N ASP A 177 -7.06 14.12 2.96
CA ASP A 177 -6.71 14.20 4.38
C ASP A 177 -6.70 12.83 5.10
N TYR A 178 -5.79 11.95 4.67
CA TYR A 178 -5.48 10.70 5.38
C TYR A 178 -4.07 10.20 4.99
N ALA A 179 -3.64 9.06 5.57
CA ALA A 179 -2.26 8.56 5.49
C ALA A 179 -1.66 8.53 4.08
N PHE A 180 -2.42 8.16 3.05
CA PHE A 180 -1.96 8.15 1.66
C PHE A 180 -1.63 9.56 1.17
N GLY A 181 -2.57 10.50 1.27
CA GLY A 181 -2.36 11.87 0.81
C GLY A 181 -1.19 12.55 1.54
N HIS A 182 -1.09 12.34 2.85
CA HIS A 182 0.02 12.86 3.66
C HIS A 182 1.38 12.33 3.21
N SER A 183 1.47 11.03 2.92
CA SER A 183 2.72 10.42 2.40
C SER A 183 3.04 10.97 1.01
N LEU A 184 2.05 11.05 0.12
CA LEU A 184 2.24 11.53 -1.25
C LEU A 184 2.65 13.00 -1.29
N GLU A 185 2.04 13.88 -0.48
CA GLU A 185 2.43 15.28 -0.34
C GLU A 185 3.87 15.41 0.21
N LYS A 186 4.21 14.62 1.25
CA LYS A 186 5.56 14.60 1.83
C LYS A 186 6.60 14.21 0.79
N ASP A 187 6.41 13.06 0.14
CA ASP A 187 7.37 12.54 -0.83
C ASP A 187 7.51 13.47 -2.04
N ALA A 188 6.40 14.03 -2.54
CA ALA A 188 6.42 15.01 -3.61
C ALA A 188 7.11 16.32 -3.19
N THR A 189 6.91 16.78 -1.96
CA THR A 189 7.59 17.95 -1.39
C THR A 189 9.10 17.76 -1.37
N GLU A 190 9.56 16.59 -0.97
CA GLU A 190 11.00 16.24 -0.99
C GLU A 190 11.56 16.25 -2.41
N MET A 191 10.82 15.68 -3.38
CA MET A 191 11.20 15.69 -4.79
C MET A 191 11.25 17.12 -5.36
N VAL A 192 10.28 17.96 -5.07
CA VAL A 192 10.25 19.37 -5.49
C VAL A 192 11.48 20.09 -4.95
N LYS A 193 11.77 20.00 -3.66
CA LYS A 193 12.93 20.65 -3.02
C LYS A 193 14.26 20.13 -3.57
N ALA A 194 14.42 18.82 -3.73
CA ALA A 194 15.62 18.21 -4.28
C ALA A 194 15.93 18.65 -5.73
N ASN A 195 14.91 19.11 -6.47
CA ASN A 195 15.05 19.60 -7.83
C ASN A 195 15.02 21.15 -7.95
N GLY A 196 15.23 21.85 -6.83
CA GLY A 196 15.36 23.31 -6.77
C GLY A 196 14.04 24.05 -6.91
N GLY A 197 12.93 23.43 -6.53
CA GLY A 197 11.63 24.06 -6.35
C GLY A 197 11.29 24.33 -4.87
N ASN A 198 10.17 24.95 -4.64
CA ASN A 198 9.63 25.20 -3.30
C ASN A 198 8.13 24.94 -3.25
N VAL A 199 7.64 24.53 -2.06
CA VAL A 199 6.21 24.39 -1.79
C VAL A 199 5.74 25.63 -1.06
N VAL A 200 4.75 26.31 -1.63
CA VAL A 200 4.20 27.57 -1.07
C VAL A 200 2.99 27.33 -0.15
N GLY A 201 2.45 26.13 -0.13
CA GLY A 201 1.37 25.73 0.76
C GLY A 201 0.66 24.48 0.29
N SER A 202 -0.35 24.09 1.05
CA SER A 202 -1.27 23.01 0.71
C SER A 202 -2.65 23.25 1.32
N VAL A 203 -3.66 22.58 0.75
CA VAL A 203 -5.00 22.50 1.32
C VAL A 203 -5.40 21.02 1.39
N ARG A 204 -6.11 20.67 2.47
CA ARG A 204 -6.59 19.30 2.69
C ARG A 204 -8.08 19.19 2.43
N HIS A 205 -8.48 18.10 1.79
CA HIS A 205 -9.87 17.75 1.56
C HIS A 205 -10.19 16.36 2.13
N PRO A 206 -11.42 16.11 2.58
CA PRO A 206 -11.82 14.78 3.02
C PRO A 206 -11.81 13.79 1.85
N LEU A 207 -11.61 12.51 2.16
CA LEU A 207 -11.76 11.44 1.18
C LEU A 207 -13.19 11.41 0.65
N ASN A 208 -13.33 11.27 -0.68
CA ASN A 208 -14.61 11.26 -1.39
C ASN A 208 -15.40 12.59 -1.20
N ALA A 209 -14.70 13.71 -1.32
CA ALA A 209 -15.33 15.03 -1.29
C ALA A 209 -16.29 15.21 -2.48
N SER A 210 -17.49 15.72 -2.21
CA SER A 210 -18.49 15.97 -3.25
C SER A 210 -18.27 17.26 -4.02
N ASP A 211 -17.59 18.25 -3.40
CA ASP A 211 -17.33 19.58 -3.98
C ASP A 211 -15.87 19.97 -3.76
N PHE A 212 -15.18 20.32 -4.83
CA PHE A 212 -13.80 20.76 -4.84
C PHE A 212 -13.63 22.28 -5.02
N SER A 213 -14.70 23.03 -5.19
CA SER A 213 -14.67 24.47 -5.53
C SER A 213 -13.81 25.28 -4.56
N SER A 214 -14.03 25.11 -3.25
CA SER A 214 -13.29 25.86 -2.23
C SER A 214 -11.79 25.51 -2.19
N PHE A 215 -11.45 24.26 -2.43
CA PHE A 215 -10.05 23.80 -2.48
C PHE A 215 -9.35 24.34 -3.72
N ILE A 216 -10.03 24.32 -4.88
CA ILE A 216 -9.51 24.86 -6.13
C ILE A 216 -9.32 26.38 -6.05
N MET A 217 -10.25 27.13 -5.44
CA MET A 217 -10.08 28.57 -5.22
C MET A 217 -8.85 28.88 -4.35
N GLN A 218 -8.60 28.13 -3.30
CA GLN A 218 -7.40 28.29 -2.47
C GLN A 218 -6.12 27.96 -3.26
N ALA A 219 -6.13 26.89 -4.03
CA ALA A 219 -5.00 26.53 -4.91
C ALA A 219 -4.74 27.62 -5.96
N GLN A 220 -5.79 28.20 -6.57
CA GLN A 220 -5.68 29.32 -7.51
C GLN A 220 -5.11 30.58 -6.84
N ALA A 221 -5.60 30.91 -5.66
CA ALA A 221 -5.15 32.08 -4.90
C ALA A 221 -3.68 32.00 -4.46
N SER A 222 -3.12 30.79 -4.34
CA SER A 222 -1.70 30.56 -4.01
C SER A 222 -0.74 31.11 -5.06
N LYS A 223 -1.19 31.27 -6.31
CA LYS A 223 -0.39 31.68 -7.48
C LYS A 223 0.81 30.76 -7.73
N ALA A 224 0.80 29.54 -7.20
CA ALA A 224 1.83 28.55 -7.49
C ALA A 224 1.85 28.23 -8.98
N GLN A 225 3.03 27.97 -9.54
CA GLN A 225 3.15 27.56 -10.94
C GLN A 225 2.57 26.17 -11.21
N VAL A 226 2.60 25.30 -10.19
CA VAL A 226 2.09 23.94 -10.28
C VAL A 226 1.19 23.64 -9.09
N ILE A 227 0.01 23.12 -9.37
CA ILE A 227 -0.89 22.54 -8.37
C ILE A 227 -0.70 21.04 -8.40
N GLY A 228 -0.09 20.48 -7.35
CA GLY A 228 0.14 19.05 -7.18
C GLY A 228 -1.09 18.39 -6.56
N MET A 229 -1.65 17.42 -7.26
CA MET A 229 -2.79 16.64 -6.79
C MET A 229 -2.29 15.45 -5.99
N ALA A 230 -2.28 15.55 -4.65
CA ALA A 230 -1.95 14.47 -3.74
C ALA A 230 -3.22 13.71 -3.32
N ASN A 231 -3.97 13.25 -4.30
CA ASN A 231 -5.16 12.42 -4.22
C ASN A 231 -5.20 11.43 -5.40
N ALA A 232 -6.23 10.59 -5.46
CA ALA A 232 -6.34 9.55 -6.49
C ALA A 232 -7.82 9.23 -6.80
N THR A 233 -8.05 8.42 -7.83
CA THR A 233 -9.35 7.89 -8.25
C THR A 233 -10.42 8.99 -8.38
N GLN A 234 -11.61 8.80 -7.80
CA GLN A 234 -12.72 9.75 -7.95
C GLN A 234 -12.38 11.17 -7.48
N ASP A 235 -11.57 11.32 -6.40
CA ASP A 235 -11.14 12.64 -5.93
C ASP A 235 -10.22 13.33 -6.94
N ALA A 236 -9.35 12.58 -7.63
CA ALA A 236 -8.52 13.13 -8.71
C ALA A 236 -9.37 13.56 -9.91
N VAL A 237 -10.33 12.73 -10.32
CA VAL A 237 -11.29 13.07 -11.41
C VAL A 237 -12.08 14.35 -11.06
N ASN A 238 -12.61 14.44 -9.84
CA ASN A 238 -13.37 15.61 -9.39
C ASN A 238 -12.48 16.86 -9.31
N THR A 239 -11.23 16.71 -8.86
CA THR A 239 -10.24 17.80 -8.86
C THR A 239 -9.98 18.34 -10.27
N ILE A 240 -9.81 17.44 -11.26
CA ILE A 240 -9.57 17.83 -12.65
C ILE A 240 -10.79 18.55 -13.23
N LYS A 241 -12.00 18.03 -13.00
CA LYS A 241 -13.26 18.67 -13.45
C LYS A 241 -13.42 20.06 -12.86
N ALA A 242 -13.27 20.21 -11.56
CA ALA A 242 -13.33 21.51 -10.89
C ALA A 242 -12.22 22.46 -11.37
N SER A 243 -11.00 21.96 -11.57
CA SER A 243 -9.89 22.77 -12.10
C SER A 243 -10.18 23.34 -13.47
N ARG A 244 -10.87 22.60 -14.32
CA ARG A 244 -11.33 23.04 -15.64
C ARG A 244 -12.43 24.12 -15.51
N GLU A 245 -13.42 23.89 -14.67
CA GLU A 245 -14.51 24.86 -14.42
C GLU A 245 -14.01 26.20 -13.92
N PHE A 246 -12.99 26.21 -13.05
CA PHE A 246 -12.36 27.41 -12.51
C PHE A 246 -11.27 28.00 -13.41
N GLY A 247 -10.96 27.36 -14.54
CA GLY A 247 -9.99 27.83 -15.52
C GLY A 247 -8.55 27.91 -14.96
N ILE A 248 -8.14 26.95 -14.16
CA ILE A 248 -6.81 26.93 -13.52
C ILE A 248 -5.70 26.99 -14.56
N VAL A 249 -5.79 26.14 -15.58
CA VAL A 249 -4.77 26.05 -16.65
C VAL A 249 -4.80 27.28 -17.55
N ASP A 250 -5.97 27.80 -17.87
CA ASP A 250 -6.14 29.00 -18.71
C ASP A 250 -5.55 30.25 -18.03
N LYS A 251 -5.51 30.26 -16.70
CA LYS A 251 -4.90 31.31 -15.88
C LYS A 251 -3.41 31.11 -15.63
N GLY A 252 -2.79 30.13 -16.28
CA GLY A 252 -1.34 29.91 -16.32
C GLY A 252 -0.76 29.00 -15.24
N GLN A 253 -1.59 28.38 -14.39
CA GLN A 253 -1.14 27.37 -13.43
C GLN A 253 -1.17 25.98 -14.09
N LYS A 254 -0.21 25.12 -13.81
CA LYS A 254 -0.19 23.74 -14.27
C LYS A 254 -0.85 22.84 -13.24
N LEU A 255 -1.60 21.85 -13.70
CA LEU A 255 -2.14 20.79 -12.84
C LEU A 255 -1.28 19.53 -12.99
N ALA A 256 -0.81 18.98 -11.88
CA ALA A 256 0.02 17.79 -11.83
C ALA A 256 -0.65 16.67 -11.05
N ALA A 257 -1.18 15.67 -11.74
CA ALA A 257 -1.63 14.45 -11.10
C ALA A 257 -0.41 13.62 -10.69
N LEU A 258 -0.23 13.39 -9.39
CA LEU A 258 0.85 12.56 -8.87
C LEU A 258 0.52 11.07 -8.97
N MET A 259 -0.77 10.75 -8.93
CA MET A 259 -1.26 9.39 -9.06
C MET A 259 -2.58 9.37 -9.84
N LEU A 260 -2.56 8.75 -11.01
CA LEU A 260 -3.72 8.60 -11.87
C LEU A 260 -3.71 7.21 -12.49
N GLN A 261 -4.82 6.52 -12.40
CA GLN A 261 -4.99 5.18 -12.95
C GLN A 261 -5.63 5.24 -14.35
N VAL A 262 -5.40 4.22 -15.18
CA VAL A 262 -6.04 4.14 -16.49
C VAL A 262 -7.58 4.15 -16.39
N THR A 263 -8.12 3.55 -15.33
CA THR A 263 -9.56 3.56 -15.03
C THR A 263 -10.10 4.96 -14.76
N ASP A 264 -9.28 5.86 -14.18
CA ASP A 264 -9.68 7.24 -13.90
C ASP A 264 -9.82 8.05 -15.19
N VAL A 265 -8.97 7.77 -16.18
CA VAL A 265 -9.03 8.41 -17.51
C VAL A 265 -10.36 8.14 -18.21
N HIS A 266 -10.92 6.93 -18.05
CA HIS A 266 -12.22 6.60 -18.61
C HIS A 266 -13.39 7.28 -17.88
N ALA A 267 -13.18 7.83 -16.69
CA ALA A 267 -14.19 8.53 -15.89
C ALA A 267 -14.17 10.07 -16.11
N MET A 268 -13.22 10.57 -16.88
CA MET A 268 -13.08 11.99 -17.24
C MET A 268 -13.87 12.30 -18.50
#